data_639eeb8cd5a16bad79c448b7c6d0c718
#
_entry.id   639eeb8cd5a16bad79c448b7c6d0c718
#
_cell.length_a   1.000
_cell.length_b   1.000
_cell.length_c   1.000
_cell.angle_alpha   90.00
_cell.angle_beta   90.00
_cell.angle_gamma   90.00
#
_symmetry.space_group_name_H-M   'P 1'
#
loop_
_entity.id
_entity.type
_entity.pdbx_description
1 polymer ?
#
loop_
_entity_poly.entity_id
_entity_poly.type
_entity_poly.pdbx_seq_one_letter_code
_entity_poly.pdbx_strand_id
1 'polypeptide(L)'
;MKNVVVVGSQWGDEGKGKIVDWLSSQADVVVRFQGGHNAGHTLVINGVTYKLSLLPSGIVRKNKISIIGNGVVVDPWALLGEIKELKSKGIDINDKNLIISEAVTLILPFHRELDEIRENQAGKKKIGTTRKGIGPAYEDKVGRRSIRLMDLLSDEDLDNKLETVLVHHNSIRKGLGKEIYKKDEIKNKLLKIAPEILVYAAPVWKKIDEFKQQGKKILFEGAQGILLDVDHGTYPFVTSSNTVASTAATGSGCGPDTIKYVLGITKAYTTRVGEGPFPTELKNNIGELLGKRGKEFGTVTSRKRRCGWFDGVLVRQAIKISGINGIALTKLDVLDEFDEIKMCIHYELDGKKIDYLPTSSKDQFKVKPIYKTFPGWKTSTQGVRNINELPEKARNYIIAVEDFIGAKISSISTSPEREDTILLENPFDL
;
A
#
# COMPACT_ATOMS: atom_id res chain seq x y z
N MET A 1 -5.22 4.55 -24.76
CA MET A 1 -4.47 4.93 -23.53
C MET A 1 -4.74 3.90 -22.46
N LYS A 2 -3.71 3.46 -21.75
CA LYS A 2 -3.87 2.44 -20.72
C LYS A 2 -3.99 3.09 -19.34
N ASN A 3 -4.96 2.63 -18.57
CA ASN A 3 -5.04 2.94 -17.14
C ASN A 3 -4.14 1.97 -16.40
N VAL A 4 -3.39 2.47 -15.42
CA VAL A 4 -2.36 1.71 -14.72
C VAL A 4 -2.75 1.54 -13.26
N VAL A 5 -2.63 0.31 -12.75
CA VAL A 5 -2.71 0.02 -11.32
C VAL A 5 -1.30 -0.26 -10.79
N VAL A 6 -0.93 0.37 -9.70
CA VAL A 6 0.34 0.12 -9.01
C VAL A 6 0.08 -0.61 -7.70
N VAL A 7 0.73 -1.76 -7.51
CA VAL A 7 0.66 -2.57 -6.29
C VAL A 7 2.06 -2.95 -5.80
N GLY A 8 2.24 -3.11 -4.49
CA GLY A 8 3.44 -3.73 -3.94
C GLY A 8 3.36 -5.24 -4.07
N SER A 9 4.39 -5.89 -4.57
CA SER A 9 4.41 -7.35 -4.78
C SER A 9 4.89 -8.15 -3.56
N GLN A 10 5.33 -7.48 -2.50
CA GLN A 10 5.89 -8.06 -1.28
C GLN A 10 5.05 -7.67 -0.06
N TRP A 11 5.67 -7.39 1.10
CA TRP A 11 5.00 -6.98 2.34
C TRP A 11 4.90 -5.47 2.55
N GLY A 12 4.81 -4.69 1.49
CA GLY A 12 4.87 -3.24 1.56
C GLY A 12 6.32 -2.72 1.63
N ASP A 13 6.46 -1.39 1.69
CA ASP A 13 7.76 -0.72 1.76
C ASP A 13 8.73 -1.01 0.58
N GLU A 14 8.19 -1.44 -0.57
CA GLU A 14 8.96 -1.75 -1.77
C GLU A 14 9.55 -0.50 -2.46
N GLY A 15 9.33 0.69 -1.91
CA GLY A 15 9.76 1.94 -2.54
C GLY A 15 8.74 2.51 -3.54
N LYS A 16 7.45 2.18 -3.35
CA LYS A 16 6.36 2.65 -4.22
C LYS A 16 6.35 4.15 -4.43
N GLY A 17 6.68 4.94 -3.40
CA GLY A 17 6.59 6.41 -3.46
C GLY A 17 7.32 7.02 -4.66
N LYS A 18 8.55 6.58 -4.95
CA LYS A 18 9.35 7.06 -6.10
C LYS A 18 8.67 6.77 -7.44
N ILE A 19 8.19 5.53 -7.62
CA ILE A 19 7.58 5.09 -8.88
C ILE A 19 6.20 5.72 -9.07
N VAL A 20 5.40 5.79 -8.01
CA VAL A 20 4.09 6.45 -8.03
C VAL A 20 4.24 7.94 -8.29
N ASP A 21 5.25 8.60 -7.72
CA ASP A 21 5.56 10.00 -8.01
C ASP A 21 5.86 10.22 -9.50
N TRP A 22 6.70 9.37 -10.08
CA TRP A 22 7.00 9.44 -11.51
C TRP A 22 5.75 9.20 -12.38
N LEU A 23 4.96 8.17 -12.08
CA LEU A 23 3.73 7.87 -12.81
C LEU A 23 2.66 8.95 -12.63
N SER A 24 2.53 9.52 -11.43
CA SER A 24 1.55 10.59 -11.15
C SER A 24 1.83 11.86 -11.96
N SER A 25 3.09 12.09 -12.35
CA SER A 25 3.42 13.20 -13.25
C SER A 25 2.85 13.03 -14.66
N GLN A 26 2.64 11.78 -15.09
CA GLN A 26 2.11 11.44 -16.42
C GLN A 26 0.60 11.20 -16.42
N ALA A 27 0.02 10.81 -15.28
CA ALA A 27 -1.42 10.61 -15.14
C ALA A 27 -2.17 11.94 -15.07
N ASP A 28 -3.42 11.96 -15.53
CA ASP A 28 -4.36 13.07 -15.35
C ASP A 28 -5.12 12.92 -14.02
N VAL A 29 -5.40 11.68 -13.63
CA VAL A 29 -6.18 11.31 -12.45
C VAL A 29 -5.41 10.29 -11.63
N VAL A 30 -5.33 10.49 -10.31
CA VAL A 30 -4.71 9.55 -9.37
C VAL A 30 -5.73 9.11 -8.33
N VAL A 31 -5.95 7.80 -8.22
CA VAL A 31 -7.01 7.20 -7.40
C VAL A 31 -6.43 6.33 -6.31
N ARG A 32 -6.68 6.65 -5.03
CA ARG A 32 -6.52 5.71 -3.91
C ARG A 32 -7.77 4.85 -3.81
N PHE A 33 -7.62 3.54 -3.81
CA PHE A 33 -8.76 2.63 -3.90
C PHE A 33 -8.95 1.71 -2.69
N GLN A 34 -7.97 1.64 -1.75
CA GLN A 34 -8.04 0.81 -0.55
C GLN A 34 -7.12 1.31 0.57
N GLY A 35 -7.24 0.71 1.76
CA GLY A 35 -6.48 1.09 2.94
C GLY A 35 -7.04 2.32 3.63
N GLY A 36 -6.18 3.03 4.32
CA GLY A 36 -6.51 4.26 5.03
C GLY A 36 -5.23 5.04 5.35
N HIS A 37 -5.22 5.83 6.41
CA HIS A 37 -4.06 6.61 6.83
C HIS A 37 -3.00 5.80 7.61
N ASN A 38 -3.08 4.47 7.57
CA ASN A 38 -2.07 3.55 8.12
C ASN A 38 -0.83 3.40 7.23
N ALA A 39 -0.92 3.74 5.95
CA ALA A 39 0.19 3.77 5.02
C ALA A 39 0.53 5.23 4.70
N GLY A 40 1.76 5.61 4.96
CA GLY A 40 2.28 6.92 4.56
C GLY A 40 3.36 6.77 3.50
N HIS A 41 3.44 7.73 2.59
CA HIS A 41 4.56 7.84 1.67
C HIS A 41 5.07 9.27 1.61
N THR A 42 6.33 9.40 1.29
CA THR A 42 7.01 10.70 1.20
C THR A 42 7.34 10.99 -0.25
N LEU A 43 6.99 12.18 -0.69
CA LEU A 43 7.34 12.72 -2.00
C LEU A 43 8.28 13.89 -1.83
N VAL A 44 9.26 14.01 -2.70
CA VAL A 44 10.15 15.17 -2.77
C VAL A 44 9.98 15.85 -4.13
N ILE A 45 9.43 17.05 -4.15
CA ILE A 45 9.18 17.81 -5.37
C ILE A 45 9.84 19.18 -5.24
N ASN A 46 10.75 19.51 -6.15
CA ASN A 46 11.51 20.77 -6.14
C ASN A 46 12.17 21.06 -4.79
N GLY A 47 12.72 20.04 -4.14
CA GLY A 47 13.39 20.15 -2.84
C GLY A 47 12.43 20.21 -1.63
N VAL A 48 11.13 20.25 -1.84
CA VAL A 48 10.13 20.26 -0.77
C VAL A 48 9.63 18.85 -0.49
N THR A 49 9.63 18.48 0.78
CA THR A 49 9.16 17.16 1.23
C THR A 49 7.69 17.21 1.64
N TYR A 50 6.90 16.33 1.03
CA TYR A 50 5.49 16.13 1.33
C TYR A 50 5.28 14.73 1.92
N LYS A 51 4.63 14.66 3.07
CA LYS A 51 4.24 13.39 3.71
C LYS A 51 2.75 13.20 3.52
N LEU A 52 2.37 12.18 2.75
CA LEU A 52 0.98 11.86 2.44
C LEU A 52 0.56 10.58 3.15
N SER A 53 -0.66 10.53 3.66
CA SER A 53 -1.24 9.36 4.31
C SER A 53 -2.55 8.91 3.65
N LEU A 54 -3.51 9.83 3.47
CA LEU A 54 -4.81 9.59 2.83
C LEU A 54 -4.86 10.15 1.42
N LEU A 55 -4.29 11.33 1.23
CA LEU A 55 -4.33 12.02 -0.06
C LEU A 55 -3.50 11.26 -1.11
N PRO A 56 -4.05 11.11 -2.34
CA PRO A 56 -3.29 10.53 -3.46
C PRO A 56 -2.07 11.35 -3.85
N SER A 57 -1.06 10.72 -4.42
CA SER A 57 0.21 11.36 -4.83
C SER A 57 0.03 12.51 -5.82
N GLY A 58 -1.04 12.49 -6.61
CA GLY A 58 -1.34 13.55 -7.58
C GLY A 58 -1.64 14.91 -6.97
N ILE A 59 -2.08 14.96 -5.69
CA ILE A 59 -2.56 16.19 -5.04
C ILE A 59 -1.52 17.32 -4.97
N VAL A 60 -0.23 16.96 -4.88
CA VAL A 60 0.87 17.93 -4.81
C VAL A 60 1.32 18.45 -6.18
N ARG A 61 0.62 18.04 -7.25
CA ARG A 61 0.94 18.41 -8.64
C ARG A 61 -0.15 19.27 -9.25
N LYS A 62 0.24 20.31 -9.98
CA LYS A 62 -0.70 21.17 -10.71
C LYS A 62 -1.43 20.38 -11.78
N ASN A 63 -2.69 20.73 -12.02
CA ASN A 63 -3.54 20.18 -13.07
C ASN A 63 -3.77 18.66 -13.00
N LYS A 64 -3.68 18.07 -11.79
CA LYS A 64 -4.01 16.68 -11.55
C LYS A 64 -5.27 16.59 -10.69
N ILE A 65 -6.05 15.53 -10.92
CA ILE A 65 -7.22 15.20 -10.13
C ILE A 65 -6.87 14.05 -9.19
N SER A 66 -7.16 14.21 -7.93
CA SER A 66 -6.91 13.20 -6.89
C SER A 66 -8.23 12.67 -6.37
N ILE A 67 -8.36 11.35 -6.33
CA ILE A 67 -9.60 10.68 -5.94
C ILE A 67 -9.35 9.74 -4.77
N ILE A 68 -10.20 9.81 -3.75
CA ILE A 68 -10.30 8.81 -2.69
C ILE A 68 -11.55 7.95 -2.99
N GLY A 69 -11.32 6.69 -3.38
CA GLY A 69 -12.37 5.75 -3.74
C GLY A 69 -13.10 5.15 -2.54
N ASN A 70 -14.26 4.54 -2.79
CA ASN A 70 -15.11 3.92 -1.76
C ASN A 70 -14.47 2.73 -1.03
N GLY A 71 -13.39 2.18 -1.55
CA GLY A 71 -12.62 1.11 -0.89
C GLY A 71 -11.73 1.61 0.24
N VAL A 72 -11.44 2.90 0.32
CA VAL A 72 -10.66 3.51 1.41
C VAL A 72 -11.53 3.69 2.66
N VAL A 73 -10.93 3.51 3.85
CA VAL A 73 -11.54 3.95 5.11
C VAL A 73 -10.88 5.25 5.55
N VAL A 74 -11.68 6.27 5.83
CA VAL A 74 -11.23 7.65 5.98
C VAL A 74 -11.45 8.13 7.41
N ASP A 75 -10.36 8.48 8.10
CA ASP A 75 -10.45 9.29 9.32
C ASP A 75 -10.65 10.75 8.88
N PRO A 76 -11.83 11.34 9.12
CA PRO A 76 -12.16 12.64 8.57
C PRO A 76 -11.31 13.76 9.20
N TRP A 77 -10.95 13.63 10.46
CA TRP A 77 -10.10 14.62 11.15
C TRP A 77 -8.65 14.55 10.66
N ALA A 78 -8.12 13.32 10.47
CA ALA A 78 -6.79 13.12 9.92
C ALA A 78 -6.70 13.67 8.48
N LEU A 79 -7.73 13.44 7.65
CA LEU A 79 -7.79 13.95 6.28
C LEU A 79 -7.82 15.49 6.25
N LEU A 80 -8.68 16.12 7.04
CA LEU A 80 -8.74 17.59 7.12
C LEU A 80 -7.44 18.19 7.64
N GLY A 81 -6.79 17.51 8.59
CA GLY A 81 -5.45 17.88 9.06
C GLY A 81 -4.39 17.84 7.95
N GLU A 82 -4.39 16.76 7.14
CA GLU A 82 -3.48 16.60 6.01
C GLU A 82 -3.74 17.67 4.92
N ILE A 83 -5.00 17.93 4.59
CA ILE A 83 -5.40 19.00 3.67
C ILE A 83 -4.89 20.36 4.17
N LYS A 84 -5.09 20.68 5.45
CA LYS A 84 -4.66 21.94 6.04
C LYS A 84 -3.14 22.09 6.03
N GLU A 85 -2.41 21.03 6.33
CA GLU A 85 -0.94 21.01 6.27
C GLU A 85 -0.44 21.30 4.85
N LEU A 86 -1.01 20.63 3.83
CA LEU A 86 -0.60 20.84 2.44
C LEU A 86 -0.96 22.25 1.94
N LYS A 87 -2.13 22.77 2.30
CA LYS A 87 -2.51 24.17 1.99
C LYS A 87 -1.52 25.17 2.60
N SER A 88 -1.05 24.92 3.83
CA SER A 88 -0.03 25.79 4.46
C SER A 88 1.33 25.77 3.75
N LYS A 89 1.60 24.71 2.99
CA LYS A 89 2.77 24.57 2.11
C LYS A 89 2.55 25.09 0.69
N GLY A 90 1.42 25.78 0.43
CA GLY A 90 1.11 26.39 -0.85
C GLY A 90 0.47 25.47 -1.88
N ILE A 91 0.03 24.29 -1.47
CA ILE A 91 -0.72 23.39 -2.37
C ILE A 91 -2.18 23.86 -2.42
N ASP A 92 -2.67 24.16 -3.63
CA ASP A 92 -4.08 24.46 -3.82
C ASP A 92 -4.90 23.16 -3.84
N ILE A 93 -5.80 23.02 -2.86
CA ILE A 93 -6.71 21.86 -2.72
C ILE A 93 -8.14 22.38 -2.64
N ASN A 94 -8.95 22.00 -3.62
CA ASN A 94 -10.34 22.41 -3.75
C ASN A 94 -11.19 21.28 -4.36
N ASP A 95 -12.49 21.50 -4.54
CA ASP A 95 -13.45 20.55 -5.09
C ASP A 95 -13.24 20.17 -6.56
N LYS A 96 -12.35 20.89 -7.27
CA LYS A 96 -12.00 20.59 -8.67
C LYS A 96 -10.86 19.59 -8.77
N ASN A 97 -9.99 19.52 -7.77
CA ASN A 97 -8.79 18.69 -7.82
C ASN A 97 -8.71 17.60 -6.72
N LEU A 98 -9.62 17.63 -5.73
CA LEU A 98 -9.81 16.55 -4.77
C LEU A 98 -11.26 16.08 -4.81
N ILE A 99 -11.46 14.79 -5.04
CA ILE A 99 -12.78 14.14 -5.05
C ILE A 99 -12.75 12.97 -4.06
N ILE A 100 -13.74 12.88 -3.19
CA ILE A 100 -13.88 11.80 -2.21
C ILE A 100 -15.20 11.09 -2.49
N SER A 101 -15.15 9.77 -2.57
CA SER A 101 -16.38 9.01 -2.74
C SER A 101 -17.35 9.26 -1.59
N GLU A 102 -18.57 9.63 -1.92
CA GLU A 102 -19.67 9.76 -0.97
C GLU A 102 -19.91 8.48 -0.15
N ALA A 103 -19.48 7.32 -0.67
CA ALA A 103 -19.66 6.02 -0.07
C ALA A 103 -18.43 5.54 0.77
N VAL A 104 -17.41 6.39 1.02
CA VAL A 104 -16.29 5.99 1.90
C VAL A 104 -16.80 5.77 3.32
N THR A 105 -16.27 4.74 3.97
CA THR A 105 -16.50 4.49 5.40
C THR A 105 -15.64 5.42 6.24
N LEU A 106 -16.23 6.06 7.24
CA LEU A 106 -15.54 6.94 8.17
C LEU A 106 -14.95 6.14 9.34
N ILE A 107 -13.70 6.46 9.68
CA ILE A 107 -13.07 5.98 10.92
C ILE A 107 -13.46 6.94 12.04
N LEU A 108 -14.10 6.40 13.08
CA LEU A 108 -14.57 7.14 14.23
C LEU A 108 -13.73 6.83 15.48
N PRO A 109 -13.82 7.63 16.54
CA PRO A 109 -12.98 7.45 17.74
C PRO A 109 -13.01 6.04 18.32
N PHE A 110 -14.16 5.38 18.33
CA PHE A 110 -14.30 4.02 18.86
C PHE A 110 -13.54 2.97 18.01
N HIS A 111 -13.35 3.19 16.71
CA HIS A 111 -12.53 2.30 15.87
C HIS A 111 -11.06 2.33 16.30
N ARG A 112 -10.51 3.53 16.54
CA ARG A 112 -9.11 3.68 16.97
C ARG A 112 -8.89 3.09 18.35
N GLU A 113 -9.79 3.35 19.28
CA GLU A 113 -9.68 2.80 20.63
C GLU A 113 -9.78 1.27 20.65
N LEU A 114 -10.70 0.70 19.85
CA LEU A 114 -10.84 -0.75 19.75
C LEU A 114 -9.58 -1.42 19.16
N ASP A 115 -8.99 -0.84 18.12
CA ASP A 115 -7.73 -1.29 17.53
C ASP A 115 -6.58 -1.27 18.56
N GLU A 116 -6.48 -0.17 19.33
CA GLU A 116 -5.48 -0.04 20.40
C GLU A 116 -5.69 -1.07 21.53
N ILE A 117 -6.92 -1.27 21.97
CA ILE A 117 -7.24 -2.25 23.02
C ILE A 117 -6.86 -3.66 22.58
N ARG A 118 -7.27 -4.06 21.37
CA ARG A 118 -6.97 -5.39 20.81
C ARG A 118 -5.46 -5.62 20.71
N GLU A 119 -4.73 -4.65 20.19
CA GLU A 119 -3.28 -4.76 20.03
C GLU A 119 -2.56 -4.82 21.39
N ASN A 120 -3.03 -4.07 22.40
CA ASN A 120 -2.46 -4.10 23.75
C ASN A 120 -2.75 -5.41 24.47
N GLN A 121 -3.94 -5.99 24.29
CA GLN A 121 -4.34 -7.25 24.94
C GLN A 121 -3.75 -8.50 24.26
N ALA A 122 -3.31 -8.40 23.00
CA ALA A 122 -2.83 -9.54 22.22
C ALA A 122 -1.51 -10.15 22.76
N GLY A 123 -0.74 -9.45 23.62
CA GLY A 123 0.50 -9.95 24.20
C GLY A 123 1.50 -10.40 23.11
N LYS A 124 1.88 -11.69 23.12
CA LYS A 124 2.76 -12.32 22.12
C LYS A 124 2.09 -12.56 20.77
N LYS A 125 0.77 -12.42 20.67
CA LYS A 125 0.00 -12.62 19.44
C LYS A 125 -0.30 -11.31 18.68
N LYS A 126 0.46 -10.26 18.97
CA LYS A 126 0.32 -8.97 18.30
C LYS A 126 0.46 -9.12 16.78
N ILE A 127 -0.40 -8.45 16.05
CA ILE A 127 -0.29 -8.31 14.59
C ILE A 127 0.74 -7.23 14.25
N GLY A 128 0.87 -6.22 15.09
CA GLY A 128 1.73 -5.05 14.89
C GLY A 128 0.99 -3.95 14.14
N THR A 129 -0.31 -3.75 14.43
CA THR A 129 -1.13 -2.72 13.78
C THR A 129 -0.60 -1.31 14.03
N THR A 130 -1.05 -0.35 13.21
CA THR A 130 -0.73 1.07 13.39
C THR A 130 -1.61 1.75 14.44
N ARG A 131 -2.59 1.04 15.02
CA ARG A 131 -3.57 1.54 16.00
C ARG A 131 -4.40 2.73 15.50
N LYS A 132 -4.68 2.76 14.21
CA LYS A 132 -5.41 3.84 13.56
C LYS A 132 -6.88 3.51 13.27
N GLY A 133 -7.36 2.36 13.76
CA GLY A 133 -8.75 1.94 13.63
C GLY A 133 -9.13 1.39 12.26
N ILE A 134 -8.15 1.04 11.44
CA ILE A 134 -8.39 0.55 10.07
C ILE A 134 -9.20 -0.75 10.09
N GLY A 135 -8.74 -1.75 10.85
CA GLY A 135 -9.42 -3.04 10.98
C GLY A 135 -10.86 -2.92 11.46
N PRO A 136 -11.12 -2.29 12.62
CA PRO A 136 -12.48 -2.08 13.11
C PRO A 136 -13.39 -1.32 12.14
N ALA A 137 -12.87 -0.36 11.37
CA ALA A 137 -13.66 0.34 10.36
C ALA A 137 -14.06 -0.56 9.18
N TYR A 138 -13.16 -1.45 8.72
CA TYR A 138 -13.49 -2.48 7.73
C TYR A 138 -14.48 -3.51 8.27
N GLU A 139 -14.35 -3.92 9.55
CA GLU A 139 -15.34 -4.78 10.21
C GLU A 139 -16.74 -4.16 10.18
N ASP A 140 -16.85 -2.88 10.50
CA ASP A 140 -18.13 -2.17 10.46
C ASP A 140 -18.67 -2.01 9.04
N LYS A 141 -17.79 -1.77 8.06
CA LYS A 141 -18.17 -1.73 6.64
C LYS A 141 -18.81 -3.03 6.19
N VAL A 142 -18.15 -4.18 6.45
CA VAL A 142 -18.65 -5.52 6.08
C VAL A 142 -19.84 -5.91 6.96
N GLY A 143 -19.85 -5.50 8.24
CA GLY A 143 -20.97 -5.64 9.16
C GLY A 143 -22.19 -4.76 8.85
N ARG A 144 -22.12 -3.92 7.82
CA ARG A 144 -23.20 -3.07 7.31
C ARG A 144 -23.74 -2.07 8.35
N ARG A 145 -22.85 -1.58 9.25
CA ARG A 145 -23.18 -0.60 10.30
C ARG A 145 -22.26 0.64 10.28
N SER A 146 -21.41 0.76 9.26
CA SER A 146 -20.50 1.90 9.16
C SER A 146 -21.23 3.21 8.85
N ILE A 147 -20.69 4.31 9.37
CA ILE A 147 -21.03 5.65 8.93
C ILE A 147 -20.27 5.95 7.66
N ARG A 148 -20.96 6.42 6.62
CA ARG A 148 -20.36 6.84 5.35
C ARG A 148 -20.31 8.35 5.25
N LEU A 149 -19.51 8.88 4.35
CA LEU A 149 -19.39 10.33 4.15
C LEU A 149 -20.73 10.98 3.82
N MET A 150 -21.53 10.36 2.93
CA MET A 150 -22.86 10.87 2.56
C MET A 150 -23.87 10.95 3.72
N ASP A 151 -23.67 10.17 4.78
CA ASP A 151 -24.56 10.18 5.95
C ASP A 151 -24.48 11.51 6.72
N LEU A 152 -23.40 12.28 6.51
CA LEU A 152 -23.27 13.62 7.09
C LEU A 152 -24.18 14.68 6.43
N LEU A 153 -24.83 14.35 5.31
CA LEU A 153 -25.77 15.25 4.63
C LEU A 153 -27.13 15.33 5.34
N SER A 154 -27.51 14.30 6.10
CA SER A 154 -28.80 14.19 6.75
C SER A 154 -28.60 13.99 8.26
N ASP A 155 -29.10 14.93 9.03
CA ASP A 155 -29.04 14.85 10.50
C ASP A 155 -29.78 13.61 11.04
N GLU A 156 -30.92 13.28 10.43
CA GLU A 156 -31.74 12.12 10.78
C GLU A 156 -31.05 10.80 10.43
N ASP A 157 -30.49 10.68 9.22
CA ASP A 157 -29.77 9.47 8.80
C ASP A 157 -28.54 9.23 9.66
N LEU A 158 -27.79 10.30 9.95
CA LEU A 158 -26.62 10.23 10.82
C LEU A 158 -27.02 9.78 12.23
N ASP A 159 -28.10 10.31 12.78
CA ASP A 159 -28.60 9.97 14.11
C ASP A 159 -28.97 8.49 14.22
N ASN A 160 -29.77 7.99 13.28
CA ASN A 160 -30.21 6.60 13.21
C ASN A 160 -29.03 5.62 13.04
N LYS A 161 -28.07 5.94 12.19
CA LYS A 161 -26.89 5.10 11.97
C LYS A 161 -25.93 5.13 13.14
N LEU A 162 -25.74 6.27 13.81
CA LEU A 162 -24.95 6.36 15.03
C LEU A 162 -25.56 5.53 16.15
N GLU A 163 -26.87 5.52 16.30
CA GLU A 163 -27.56 4.67 17.26
C GLU A 163 -27.24 3.19 17.00
N THR A 164 -27.39 2.74 15.76
CA THR A 164 -27.10 1.36 15.35
C THR A 164 -25.65 0.94 15.62
N VAL A 165 -24.67 1.74 15.20
CA VAL A 165 -23.25 1.40 15.37
C VAL A 165 -22.83 1.45 16.83
N LEU A 166 -23.41 2.36 17.63
CA LEU A 166 -23.11 2.48 19.06
C LEU A 166 -23.68 1.36 19.89
N VAL A 167 -24.80 0.73 19.50
CA VAL A 167 -25.26 -0.52 20.15
C VAL A 167 -24.16 -1.57 20.13
N HIS A 168 -23.50 -1.77 19.00
CA HIS A 168 -22.39 -2.72 18.87
C HIS A 168 -21.17 -2.30 19.70
N HIS A 169 -20.66 -1.11 19.50
CA HIS A 169 -19.42 -0.66 20.16
C HIS A 169 -19.60 -0.46 21.66
N ASN A 170 -20.75 0.02 22.12
CA ASN A 170 -21.04 0.18 23.54
C ASN A 170 -21.24 -1.15 24.25
N SER A 171 -21.73 -2.20 23.56
CA SER A 171 -21.78 -3.56 24.13
C SER A 171 -20.38 -4.10 24.38
N ILE A 172 -19.45 -3.91 23.44
CA ILE A 172 -18.04 -4.28 23.62
C ILE A 172 -17.42 -3.49 24.78
N ARG A 173 -17.65 -2.18 24.85
CA ARG A 173 -17.11 -1.33 25.92
C ARG A 173 -17.60 -1.75 27.31
N LYS A 174 -18.90 -2.03 27.46
CA LYS A 174 -19.45 -2.57 28.72
C LYS A 174 -18.77 -3.87 29.11
N GLY A 175 -18.56 -4.80 28.16
CA GLY A 175 -17.83 -6.05 28.40
C GLY A 175 -16.38 -5.84 28.82
N LEU A 176 -15.77 -4.71 28.45
CA LEU A 176 -14.41 -4.32 28.81
C LEU A 176 -14.35 -3.42 30.09
N GLY A 177 -15.48 -3.19 30.75
CA GLY A 177 -15.55 -2.30 31.93
C GLY A 177 -15.26 -0.83 31.62
N LYS A 178 -15.54 -0.37 30.40
CA LYS A 178 -15.32 1.01 29.95
C LYS A 178 -16.62 1.79 29.86
N GLU A 179 -16.54 3.10 30.07
CA GLU A 179 -17.67 4.00 29.83
C GLU A 179 -18.14 3.93 28.37
N ILE A 180 -19.44 4.01 28.17
CA ILE A 180 -20.06 4.02 26.83
C ILE A 180 -19.85 5.36 26.13
N TYR A 181 -19.80 5.32 24.81
CA TYR A 181 -19.86 6.54 23.99
C TYR A 181 -21.27 7.10 24.01
N LYS A 182 -21.38 8.43 24.15
CA LYS A 182 -22.62 9.17 23.99
C LYS A 182 -22.80 9.55 22.53
N LYS A 183 -23.96 9.25 21.99
CA LYS A 183 -24.32 9.51 20.58
C LYS A 183 -24.09 10.97 20.20
N ASP A 184 -24.63 11.89 21.00
CA ASP A 184 -24.60 13.34 20.73
C ASP A 184 -23.17 13.89 20.67
N GLU A 185 -22.25 13.37 21.48
CA GLU A 185 -20.86 13.81 21.47
C GLU A 185 -20.15 13.47 20.13
N ILE A 186 -20.43 12.28 19.56
CA ILE A 186 -19.87 11.88 18.27
C ILE A 186 -20.58 12.62 17.15
N LYS A 187 -21.91 12.72 17.19
CA LYS A 187 -22.72 13.44 16.23
C LYS A 187 -22.26 14.88 16.08
N ASN A 188 -22.16 15.60 17.18
CA ASN A 188 -21.74 17.01 17.18
C ASN A 188 -20.33 17.20 16.61
N LYS A 189 -19.39 16.29 16.91
CA LYS A 189 -18.03 16.31 16.31
C LYS A 189 -18.08 16.11 14.79
N LEU A 190 -18.93 15.22 14.30
CA LEU A 190 -19.09 14.96 12.86
C LEU A 190 -19.77 16.14 12.16
N LEU A 191 -20.87 16.66 12.70
CA LEU A 191 -21.58 17.79 12.13
C LEU A 191 -20.70 19.06 12.05
N LYS A 192 -19.79 19.24 13.01
CA LYS A 192 -18.85 20.36 13.00
C LYS A 192 -17.90 20.34 11.80
N ILE A 193 -17.47 19.15 11.36
CA ILE A 193 -16.54 19.01 10.22
C ILE A 193 -17.24 18.75 8.90
N ALA A 194 -18.52 18.40 8.93
CA ALA A 194 -19.29 18.05 7.73
C ALA A 194 -19.18 19.11 6.62
N PRO A 195 -19.34 20.43 6.88
CA PRO A 195 -19.21 21.44 5.82
C PRO A 195 -17.83 21.47 5.16
N GLU A 196 -16.77 21.15 5.91
CA GLU A 196 -15.38 21.18 5.38
C GLU A 196 -15.05 19.98 4.50
N ILE A 197 -15.65 18.80 4.78
CA ILE A 197 -15.32 17.57 4.05
C ILE A 197 -16.32 17.27 2.92
N LEU A 198 -17.58 17.61 3.08
CA LEU A 198 -18.65 17.34 2.11
C LEU A 198 -18.45 18.08 0.79
N VAL A 199 -17.73 19.18 0.77
CA VAL A 199 -17.39 19.92 -0.46
C VAL A 199 -16.63 19.06 -1.47
N TYR A 200 -15.94 18.01 -1.01
CA TYR A 200 -15.18 17.08 -1.85
C TYR A 200 -15.98 15.83 -2.25
N ALA A 201 -17.18 15.64 -1.69
CA ALA A 201 -17.97 14.42 -1.89
C ALA A 201 -18.56 14.35 -3.30
N ALA A 202 -18.40 13.20 -3.95
CA ALA A 202 -19.02 12.95 -5.26
C ALA A 202 -19.21 11.44 -5.51
N PRO A 203 -20.09 11.05 -6.45
CA PRO A 203 -20.22 9.68 -6.94
C PRO A 203 -19.00 9.28 -7.78
N VAL A 204 -17.94 8.78 -7.15
CA VAL A 204 -16.64 8.51 -7.76
C VAL A 204 -16.75 7.56 -8.94
N TRP A 205 -17.63 6.53 -8.90
CA TRP A 205 -17.83 5.63 -10.02
C TRP A 205 -18.22 6.37 -11.31
N LYS A 206 -19.09 7.39 -11.18
CA LYS A 206 -19.52 8.23 -12.29
C LYS A 206 -18.39 9.14 -12.78
N LYS A 207 -17.63 9.73 -11.85
CA LYS A 207 -16.47 10.57 -12.17
C LYS A 207 -15.39 9.81 -12.94
N ILE A 208 -15.09 8.59 -12.52
CA ILE A 208 -14.12 7.74 -13.23
C ILE A 208 -14.61 7.41 -14.65
N ASP A 209 -15.90 7.10 -14.81
CA ASP A 209 -16.46 6.85 -16.13
C ASP A 209 -16.38 8.10 -17.04
N GLU A 210 -16.73 9.27 -16.53
CA GLU A 210 -16.57 10.55 -17.23
C GLU A 210 -15.11 10.78 -17.67
N PHE A 211 -14.13 10.50 -16.80
CA PHE A 211 -12.70 10.65 -17.15
C PHE A 211 -12.24 9.63 -18.18
N LYS A 212 -12.74 8.38 -18.12
CA LYS A 212 -12.50 7.38 -19.19
C LYS A 212 -13.01 7.87 -20.53
N GLN A 213 -14.24 8.39 -20.59
CA GLN A 213 -14.84 8.90 -21.81
C GLN A 213 -14.06 10.09 -22.40
N GLN A 214 -13.46 10.92 -21.52
CA GLN A 214 -12.58 12.02 -21.91
C GLN A 214 -11.17 11.55 -22.33
N GLY A 215 -10.87 10.27 -22.30
CA GLY A 215 -9.54 9.74 -22.65
C GLY A 215 -8.45 10.10 -21.62
N LYS A 216 -8.80 10.40 -20.37
CA LYS A 216 -7.85 10.71 -19.30
C LYS A 216 -7.01 9.49 -18.92
N LYS A 217 -5.73 9.70 -18.63
CA LYS A 217 -4.83 8.69 -18.07
C LYS A 217 -5.10 8.56 -16.57
N ILE A 218 -5.54 7.38 -16.13
CA ILE A 218 -5.87 7.11 -14.71
C ILE A 218 -4.79 6.21 -14.11
N LEU A 219 -4.23 6.66 -12.99
CA LEU A 219 -3.33 5.90 -12.13
C LEU A 219 -4.09 5.45 -10.88
N PHE A 220 -4.22 4.15 -10.65
CA PHE A 220 -4.73 3.59 -9.41
C PHE A 220 -3.56 3.27 -8.49
N GLU A 221 -3.49 3.97 -7.37
CA GLU A 221 -2.41 3.89 -6.38
C GLU A 221 -2.79 2.96 -5.23
N GLY A 222 -2.19 1.77 -5.20
CA GLY A 222 -2.34 0.81 -4.11
C GLY A 222 -1.48 1.17 -2.90
N ALA A 223 -1.96 0.79 -1.73
CA ALA A 223 -1.23 0.87 -0.48
C ALA A 223 -0.84 -0.53 0.02
N GLN A 224 0.12 -0.63 0.94
CA GLN A 224 0.68 -1.88 1.45
C GLN A 224 1.34 -2.74 0.35
N GLY A 225 1.18 -4.05 0.41
CA GLY A 225 1.68 -5.01 -0.57
C GLY A 225 0.83 -6.28 -0.58
N ILE A 226 0.90 -7.06 -1.66
CA ILE A 226 0.03 -8.23 -1.88
C ILE A 226 0.17 -9.27 -0.77
N LEU A 227 1.35 -9.43 -0.18
CA LEU A 227 1.55 -10.38 0.92
C LEU A 227 0.93 -9.91 2.25
N LEU A 228 0.39 -8.69 2.30
CA LEU A 228 -0.43 -8.14 3.37
C LEU A 228 -1.93 -8.15 3.04
N ASP A 229 -2.34 -8.71 1.89
CA ASP A 229 -3.75 -8.83 1.52
C ASP A 229 -4.53 -9.69 2.53
N VAL A 230 -5.74 -9.29 2.88
CA VAL A 230 -6.55 -9.98 3.89
C VAL A 230 -6.91 -11.41 3.51
N ASP A 231 -7.05 -11.70 2.21
CA ASP A 231 -7.41 -13.03 1.70
C ASP A 231 -6.19 -13.83 1.22
N HIS A 232 -5.24 -13.16 0.55
CA HIS A 232 -4.12 -13.80 -0.15
C HIS A 232 -2.76 -13.64 0.55
N GLY A 233 -2.70 -12.85 1.60
CA GLY A 233 -1.48 -12.59 2.36
C GLY A 233 -1.17 -13.64 3.42
N THR A 234 -0.20 -13.30 4.27
CA THR A 234 0.26 -14.17 5.37
C THR A 234 -0.64 -14.02 6.60
N TYR A 235 -1.91 -14.39 6.47
CA TYR A 235 -2.92 -14.31 7.53
C TYR A 235 -2.49 -15.08 8.79
N PRO A 236 -2.68 -14.53 10.03
CA PRO A 236 -3.39 -13.27 10.35
C PRO A 236 -2.52 -11.99 10.30
N PHE A 237 -1.27 -12.09 9.91
CA PHE A 237 -0.31 -10.98 9.87
C PHE A 237 -0.44 -10.19 8.56
N VAL A 238 -1.60 -9.57 8.37
CA VAL A 238 -2.04 -8.86 7.17
C VAL A 238 -2.70 -7.53 7.51
N THR A 239 -2.97 -6.71 6.51
CA THR A 239 -3.89 -5.57 6.65
C THR A 239 -5.34 -6.03 6.53
N SER A 240 -6.28 -5.18 6.88
CA SER A 240 -7.72 -5.51 6.84
C SER A 240 -8.39 -5.20 5.51
N SER A 241 -7.62 -4.92 4.47
CA SER A 241 -8.13 -4.66 3.12
C SER A 241 -7.53 -5.61 2.10
N ASN A 242 -8.20 -5.78 0.97
CA ASN A 242 -7.60 -6.40 -0.21
C ASN A 242 -6.62 -5.42 -0.87
N THR A 243 -5.39 -5.89 -1.11
CA THR A 243 -4.29 -5.10 -1.67
C THR A 243 -3.94 -5.52 -3.10
N VAL A 244 -4.63 -6.53 -3.62
CA VAL A 244 -4.49 -7.01 -5.00
C VAL A 244 -5.04 -5.99 -6.02
N ALA A 245 -4.54 -6.02 -7.25
CA ALA A 245 -4.88 -5.02 -8.26
C ALA A 245 -6.37 -5.00 -8.64
N SER A 246 -7.06 -6.14 -8.59
CA SER A 246 -8.51 -6.23 -8.86
C SER A 246 -9.35 -5.36 -7.92
N THR A 247 -8.86 -5.08 -6.71
CA THR A 247 -9.52 -4.18 -5.75
C THR A 247 -9.61 -2.74 -6.26
N ALA A 248 -8.78 -2.34 -7.22
CA ALA A 248 -8.89 -1.02 -7.84
C ALA A 248 -10.26 -0.83 -8.50
N ALA A 249 -10.81 -1.87 -9.12
CA ALA A 249 -12.15 -1.81 -9.71
C ALA A 249 -13.24 -1.65 -8.66
N THR A 250 -13.30 -2.53 -7.66
CA THR A 250 -14.33 -2.49 -6.61
C THR A 250 -14.17 -1.29 -5.67
N GLY A 251 -12.92 -0.92 -5.36
CA GLY A 251 -12.59 0.18 -4.44
C GLY A 251 -12.75 1.58 -5.02
N SER A 252 -12.94 1.69 -6.33
CA SER A 252 -13.22 2.96 -7.02
C SER A 252 -14.54 2.96 -7.79
N GLY A 253 -15.20 1.78 -7.90
CA GLY A 253 -16.50 1.65 -8.58
C GLY A 253 -16.39 1.66 -10.09
N CYS A 254 -15.28 1.21 -10.68
CA CYS A 254 -15.17 1.05 -12.13
C CYS A 254 -15.25 -0.43 -12.55
N GLY A 255 -15.53 -0.67 -13.82
CA GLY A 255 -15.49 -2.03 -14.37
C GLY A 255 -14.05 -2.57 -14.39
N PRO A 256 -13.85 -3.90 -14.27
CA PRO A 256 -12.51 -4.49 -14.28
C PRO A 256 -11.77 -4.25 -15.61
N ASP A 257 -12.48 -4.05 -16.71
CA ASP A 257 -11.96 -3.69 -18.02
C ASP A 257 -11.27 -2.32 -18.05
N THR A 258 -11.51 -1.48 -17.04
CA THR A 258 -10.83 -0.17 -16.87
C THR A 258 -9.35 -0.35 -16.57
N ILE A 259 -8.98 -1.43 -15.92
CA ILE A 259 -7.59 -1.76 -15.60
C ILE A 259 -6.94 -2.40 -16.84
N LYS A 260 -5.95 -1.72 -17.42
CA LYS A 260 -5.28 -2.19 -18.65
C LYS A 260 -3.86 -2.69 -18.38
N TYR A 261 -3.21 -2.18 -17.36
CA TYR A 261 -1.87 -2.58 -16.98
C TYR A 261 -1.70 -2.59 -15.46
N VAL A 262 -1.12 -3.64 -14.94
CA VAL A 262 -0.79 -3.78 -13.52
C VAL A 262 0.72 -3.77 -13.36
N LEU A 263 1.24 -2.74 -12.69
CA LEU A 263 2.65 -2.60 -12.34
C LEU A 263 2.88 -3.08 -10.91
N GLY A 264 3.68 -4.12 -10.75
CA GLY A 264 4.16 -4.60 -9.47
C GLY A 264 5.43 -3.88 -9.04
N ILE A 265 5.45 -3.29 -7.85
CA ILE A 265 6.68 -2.75 -7.28
C ILE A 265 7.33 -3.81 -6.43
N THR A 266 8.59 -4.12 -6.75
CA THR A 266 9.34 -5.22 -6.13
C THR A 266 10.72 -4.73 -5.73
N LYS A 267 11.10 -4.94 -4.49
CA LYS A 267 12.46 -4.65 -4.04
C LYS A 267 13.41 -5.79 -4.47
N ALA A 268 14.64 -5.48 -4.85
CA ALA A 268 15.64 -6.46 -5.27
C ALA A 268 16.07 -7.45 -4.15
N TYR A 269 15.56 -7.25 -2.95
CA TYR A 269 15.63 -8.13 -1.78
C TYR A 269 14.27 -8.07 -1.07
N THR A 270 14.11 -8.78 0.05
CA THR A 270 12.82 -8.81 0.75
C THR A 270 12.91 -8.11 2.09
N THR A 271 11.89 -7.35 2.45
CA THR A 271 11.76 -6.76 3.79
C THR A 271 10.35 -6.97 4.35
N ARG A 272 10.25 -7.01 5.67
CA ARG A 272 8.99 -7.08 6.39
C ARG A 272 9.01 -6.22 7.65
N VAL A 273 7.91 -5.52 7.91
CA VAL A 273 7.66 -4.85 9.19
C VAL A 273 6.73 -5.72 10.03
N GLY A 274 6.98 -5.78 11.33
CA GLY A 274 6.12 -6.50 12.27
C GLY A 274 6.34 -8.00 12.30
N GLU A 275 5.37 -8.68 12.90
CA GLU A 275 5.41 -10.11 13.13
C GLU A 275 4.97 -10.90 11.88
N GLY A 276 5.02 -12.21 11.97
CA GLY A 276 4.58 -13.12 10.94
C GLY A 276 5.71 -13.83 10.19
N PRO A 277 5.36 -14.80 9.33
CA PRO A 277 6.32 -15.63 8.62
C PRO A 277 7.15 -14.80 7.63
N PHE A 278 8.41 -15.15 7.50
CA PHE A 278 9.34 -14.55 6.56
C PHE A 278 10.37 -15.61 6.13
N PRO A 279 10.07 -16.44 5.12
CA PRO A 279 10.87 -17.60 4.77
C PRO A 279 12.34 -17.28 4.48
N THR A 280 12.61 -16.17 3.81
CA THR A 280 13.95 -15.77 3.40
C THR A 280 14.65 -14.81 4.38
N GLU A 281 14.11 -14.63 5.59
CA GLU A 281 14.69 -13.74 6.62
C GLU A 281 16.13 -14.13 6.98
N LEU A 282 16.99 -13.13 7.08
CA LEU A 282 18.41 -13.27 7.45
C LEU A 282 18.65 -12.62 8.81
N LYS A 283 18.89 -13.46 9.82
CA LYS A 283 19.22 -13.04 11.19
C LYS A 283 20.74 -13.06 11.43
N ASN A 284 21.51 -12.59 10.44
CA ASN A 284 22.97 -12.58 10.44
C ASN A 284 23.50 -11.26 9.88
N ASN A 285 24.82 -11.13 9.77
CA ASN A 285 25.50 -9.93 9.27
C ASN A 285 25.02 -9.50 7.87
N ILE A 286 24.61 -10.43 7.01
CA ILE A 286 24.08 -10.11 5.67
C ILE A 286 22.75 -9.39 5.81
N GLY A 287 21.84 -9.88 6.65
CA GLY A 287 20.56 -9.21 6.91
C GLY A 287 20.74 -7.82 7.53
N GLU A 288 21.71 -7.65 8.42
CA GLU A 288 22.05 -6.35 8.99
C GLU A 288 22.63 -5.40 7.94
N LEU A 289 23.48 -5.90 7.06
CA LEU A 289 24.08 -5.11 5.98
C LEU A 289 23.00 -4.64 4.96
N LEU A 290 22.07 -5.52 4.57
CA LEU A 290 20.90 -5.15 3.77
C LEU A 290 20.09 -4.04 4.44
N GLY A 291 19.82 -4.18 5.74
CA GLY A 291 19.09 -3.19 6.51
C GLY A 291 19.79 -1.83 6.58
N LYS A 292 21.10 -1.82 6.78
CA LYS A 292 21.94 -0.62 6.85
C LYS A 292 22.02 0.10 5.50
N ARG A 293 22.38 -0.63 4.43
CA ARG A 293 22.51 -0.09 3.07
C ARG A 293 21.16 0.38 2.52
N GLY A 294 20.13 -0.42 2.72
CA GLY A 294 18.77 -0.10 2.29
C GLY A 294 18.09 0.98 3.13
N LYS A 295 18.71 1.43 4.23
CA LYS A 295 18.10 2.35 5.21
C LYS A 295 16.70 1.84 5.63
N GLU A 296 16.64 0.55 6.00
CA GLU A 296 15.38 -0.14 6.26
C GLU A 296 14.84 0.16 7.66
N PHE A 297 14.36 1.39 7.82
CA PHE A 297 13.65 1.89 9.00
C PHE A 297 12.30 2.47 8.59
N GLY A 298 11.28 2.24 9.42
CA GLY A 298 9.94 2.77 9.17
C GLY A 298 9.93 4.30 9.22
N THR A 299 9.40 4.95 8.18
CA THR A 299 9.35 6.41 8.05
C THR A 299 8.51 7.07 9.15
N VAL A 300 7.49 6.38 9.66
CA VAL A 300 6.55 6.88 10.68
C VAL A 300 6.91 6.40 12.08
N THR A 301 7.38 5.15 12.19
CA THR A 301 7.59 4.48 13.50
C THR A 301 9.05 4.30 13.87
N SER A 302 9.99 4.69 13.01
CA SER A 302 11.44 4.41 13.14
C SER A 302 11.77 2.94 13.43
N ARG A 303 10.81 2.03 13.20
CA ARG A 303 10.93 0.60 13.48
C ARG A 303 11.84 -0.04 12.44
N LYS A 304 12.85 -0.81 12.87
CA LYS A 304 13.74 -1.57 11.98
C LYS A 304 12.93 -2.61 11.21
N ARG A 305 13.12 -2.67 9.89
CA ARG A 305 12.55 -3.71 9.04
C ARG A 305 13.42 -4.96 9.11
N ARG A 306 12.79 -6.12 9.13
CA ARG A 306 13.43 -7.41 8.95
C ARG A 306 13.85 -7.51 7.48
N CYS A 307 15.03 -8.06 7.21
CA CYS A 307 15.58 -8.15 5.85
C CYS A 307 15.92 -9.60 5.49
N GLY A 308 15.81 -9.93 4.22
CA GLY A 308 16.13 -11.24 3.69
C GLY A 308 16.44 -11.19 2.19
N TRP A 309 16.92 -12.31 1.64
CA TRP A 309 17.16 -12.44 0.21
C TRP A 309 15.84 -12.33 -0.57
N PHE A 310 15.96 -12.04 -1.86
CA PHE A 310 14.85 -11.98 -2.78
C PHE A 310 14.04 -13.28 -2.77
N ASP A 311 12.74 -13.19 -2.48
CA ASP A 311 11.84 -14.33 -2.49
C ASP A 311 11.09 -14.41 -3.80
N GLY A 312 11.69 -15.12 -4.76
CA GLY A 312 11.10 -15.28 -6.09
C GLY A 312 9.80 -16.07 -6.08
N VAL A 313 9.64 -17.01 -5.14
CA VAL A 313 8.39 -17.80 -5.01
C VAL A 313 7.23 -16.90 -4.66
N LEU A 314 7.39 -16.03 -3.64
CA LEU A 314 6.35 -15.10 -3.22
C LEU A 314 6.03 -14.06 -4.29
N VAL A 315 7.06 -13.51 -4.95
CA VAL A 315 6.85 -12.52 -6.02
C VAL A 315 6.12 -13.17 -7.20
N ARG A 316 6.49 -14.38 -7.61
CA ARG A 316 5.79 -15.14 -8.66
C ARG A 316 4.32 -15.42 -8.28
N GLN A 317 4.06 -15.78 -7.02
CA GLN A 317 2.71 -15.98 -6.50
C GLN A 317 1.92 -14.67 -6.54
N ALA A 318 2.50 -13.56 -6.12
CA ALA A 318 1.88 -12.22 -6.16
C ALA A 318 1.54 -11.79 -7.60
N ILE A 319 2.43 -12.06 -8.56
CA ILE A 319 2.20 -11.79 -9.98
C ILE A 319 0.97 -12.52 -10.49
N LYS A 320 0.84 -13.82 -10.17
CA LYS A 320 -0.31 -14.63 -10.61
C LYS A 320 -1.62 -14.18 -9.96
N ILE A 321 -1.61 -13.90 -8.66
CA ILE A 321 -2.81 -13.49 -7.91
C ILE A 321 -3.32 -12.12 -8.38
N SER A 322 -2.41 -11.20 -8.68
CA SER A 322 -2.76 -9.80 -8.97
C SER A 322 -2.77 -9.47 -10.46
N GLY A 323 -2.41 -10.42 -11.33
CA GLY A 323 -2.34 -10.20 -12.77
C GLY A 323 -1.29 -9.14 -13.17
N ILE A 324 -0.13 -9.14 -12.50
CA ILE A 324 0.93 -8.15 -12.75
C ILE A 324 1.51 -8.38 -14.15
N ASN A 325 1.52 -7.32 -14.97
CA ASN A 325 2.05 -7.33 -16.32
C ASN A 325 3.55 -6.99 -16.37
N GLY A 326 4.00 -6.09 -15.49
CA GLY A 326 5.40 -5.69 -15.42
C GLY A 326 5.84 -5.35 -14.00
N ILE A 327 7.14 -5.37 -13.77
CA ILE A 327 7.77 -5.13 -12.48
C ILE A 327 8.64 -3.86 -12.53
N ALA A 328 8.45 -2.98 -11.56
CA ALA A 328 9.45 -1.97 -11.22
C ALA A 328 10.34 -2.53 -10.10
N LEU A 329 11.56 -2.91 -10.47
CA LEU A 329 12.56 -3.44 -9.53
C LEU A 329 13.25 -2.28 -8.82
N THR A 330 13.15 -2.22 -7.50
CA THR A 330 13.71 -1.12 -6.71
C THR A 330 14.92 -1.55 -5.89
N LYS A 331 15.77 -0.56 -5.56
CA LYS A 331 16.91 -0.74 -4.64
C LYS A 331 17.94 -1.80 -5.11
N LEU A 332 18.23 -1.84 -6.40
CA LEU A 332 19.27 -2.73 -6.93
C LEU A 332 20.65 -2.42 -6.31
N ASP A 333 20.93 -1.14 -6.13
CA ASP A 333 22.16 -0.58 -5.53
C ASP A 333 22.48 -1.14 -4.13
N VAL A 334 21.49 -1.57 -3.38
CA VAL A 334 21.66 -2.18 -2.06
C VAL A 334 22.41 -3.52 -2.14
N LEU A 335 22.33 -4.19 -3.28
CA LEU A 335 23.00 -5.47 -3.54
C LEU A 335 24.47 -5.32 -4.03
N ASP A 336 24.92 -4.10 -4.26
CA ASP A 336 26.31 -3.84 -4.65
C ASP A 336 27.29 -4.39 -3.59
N GLU A 337 28.49 -4.79 -4.01
CA GLU A 337 29.60 -5.27 -3.16
C GLU A 337 29.35 -6.60 -2.40
N PHE A 338 28.23 -7.27 -2.53
CA PHE A 338 28.10 -8.64 -2.06
C PHE A 338 28.95 -9.60 -2.92
N ASP A 339 29.53 -10.65 -2.29
CA ASP A 339 30.24 -11.71 -3.00
C ASP A 339 29.27 -12.60 -3.76
N GLU A 340 28.15 -12.90 -3.10
CA GLU A 340 27.09 -13.75 -3.61
C GLU A 340 25.73 -13.11 -3.30
N ILE A 341 24.80 -13.29 -4.23
CA ILE A 341 23.41 -12.88 -4.11
C ILE A 341 22.55 -14.13 -4.26
N LYS A 342 21.51 -14.27 -3.44
CA LYS A 342 20.67 -15.45 -3.46
C LYS A 342 19.23 -15.07 -3.77
N MET A 343 18.57 -15.91 -4.58
CA MET A 343 17.16 -15.85 -4.88
C MET A 343 16.48 -17.15 -4.44
N CYS A 344 15.44 -17.05 -3.62
CA CYS A 344 14.63 -18.20 -3.27
C CYS A 344 13.81 -18.64 -4.49
N ILE A 345 13.99 -19.91 -4.90
CA ILE A 345 13.35 -20.48 -6.09
C ILE A 345 12.33 -21.57 -5.75
N HIS A 346 12.38 -22.12 -4.54
CA HIS A 346 11.43 -23.10 -4.00
C HIS A 346 11.44 -23.04 -2.48
N TYR A 347 10.44 -23.68 -1.88
CA TYR A 347 10.45 -24.01 -0.46
C TYR A 347 10.53 -25.51 -0.25
N GLU A 348 11.06 -25.90 0.92
CA GLU A 348 10.92 -27.22 1.48
C GLU A 348 9.94 -27.18 2.64
N LEU A 349 8.93 -28.05 2.64
CA LEU A 349 8.00 -28.25 3.73
C LEU A 349 7.88 -29.75 4.03
N ASP A 350 8.25 -30.14 5.25
CA ASP A 350 8.17 -31.54 5.73
C ASP A 350 8.86 -32.54 4.73
N GLY A 351 10.04 -32.14 4.19
CA GLY A 351 10.83 -32.92 3.24
C GLY A 351 10.34 -32.87 1.78
N LYS A 352 9.28 -32.15 1.50
CA LYS A 352 8.73 -31.98 0.14
C LYS A 352 9.08 -30.61 -0.41
N LYS A 353 9.49 -30.59 -1.69
CA LYS A 353 9.71 -29.35 -2.44
C LYS A 353 8.36 -28.79 -2.90
N ILE A 354 8.10 -27.53 -2.62
CA ILE A 354 6.90 -26.78 -3.04
C ILE A 354 7.29 -25.46 -3.70
N ASP A 355 6.40 -24.92 -4.54
CA ASP A 355 6.64 -23.72 -5.35
C ASP A 355 5.63 -22.59 -5.03
N TYR A 356 5.01 -22.63 -3.87
CA TYR A 356 4.09 -21.65 -3.34
C TYR A 356 4.20 -21.56 -1.81
N LEU A 357 3.74 -20.45 -1.21
CA LEU A 357 3.62 -20.34 0.23
C LEU A 357 2.28 -20.95 0.68
N PRO A 358 2.29 -21.94 1.61
CA PRO A 358 1.06 -22.53 2.12
C PRO A 358 0.14 -21.51 2.79
N THR A 359 -1.17 -21.75 2.78
CA THR A 359 -2.16 -20.88 3.46
C THR A 359 -2.14 -21.06 4.97
N SER A 360 -1.80 -22.27 5.45
CA SER A 360 -1.71 -22.56 6.89
C SER A 360 -0.60 -21.73 7.55
N SER A 361 -0.94 -20.90 8.52
CA SER A 361 0.04 -20.11 9.28
C SER A 361 1.13 -20.98 9.92
N LYS A 362 0.76 -22.18 10.43
CA LYS A 362 1.71 -23.15 10.98
C LYS A 362 2.76 -23.56 9.96
N ASP A 363 2.32 -23.83 8.73
CA ASP A 363 3.20 -24.30 7.66
C ASP A 363 4.02 -23.15 7.07
N GLN A 364 3.46 -21.94 7.03
CA GLN A 364 4.21 -20.74 6.64
C GLN A 364 5.45 -20.48 7.51
N PHE A 365 5.40 -20.83 8.80
CA PHE A 365 6.54 -20.72 9.70
C PHE A 365 7.53 -21.87 9.58
N LYS A 366 7.14 -23.01 8.96
CA LYS A 366 7.97 -24.20 8.82
C LYS A 366 8.74 -24.24 7.50
N VAL A 367 8.25 -23.58 6.46
CA VAL A 367 8.90 -23.62 5.15
C VAL A 367 10.34 -23.14 5.24
N LYS A 368 11.23 -23.85 4.54
CA LYS A 368 12.64 -23.52 4.41
C LYS A 368 12.92 -23.08 2.97
N PRO A 369 13.59 -21.93 2.76
CA PRO A 369 13.89 -21.47 1.41
C PRO A 369 15.00 -22.29 0.77
N ILE A 370 14.81 -22.64 -0.50
CA ILE A 370 15.82 -23.25 -1.37
C ILE A 370 16.29 -22.17 -2.33
N TYR A 371 17.58 -21.89 -2.32
CA TYR A 371 18.18 -20.78 -3.04
C TYR A 371 18.89 -21.21 -4.32
N LYS A 372 18.82 -20.34 -5.34
CA LYS A 372 19.80 -20.25 -6.42
C LYS A 372 20.78 -19.14 -6.06
N THR A 373 22.07 -19.41 -6.16
CA THR A 373 23.15 -18.45 -5.88
C THR A 373 23.65 -17.83 -7.17
N PHE A 374 23.92 -16.53 -7.15
CA PHE A 374 24.48 -15.75 -8.24
C PHE A 374 25.76 -15.06 -7.77
N PRO A 375 26.76 -14.88 -8.64
CA PRO A 375 27.94 -14.10 -8.31
C PRO A 375 27.54 -12.62 -8.13
N GLY A 376 28.03 -11.99 -7.08
CA GLY A 376 27.93 -10.55 -6.89
C GLY A 376 28.75 -9.76 -7.90
N TRP A 377 28.41 -8.52 -8.15
CA TRP A 377 29.07 -7.70 -9.17
C TRP A 377 30.16 -6.77 -8.62
N LYS A 378 30.27 -6.59 -7.33
CA LYS A 378 31.32 -5.81 -6.66
C LYS A 378 31.58 -4.40 -7.19
N THR A 379 30.63 -3.85 -7.93
CA THR A 379 30.73 -2.55 -8.56
C THR A 379 29.46 -1.77 -8.20
N SER A 380 29.58 -0.47 -7.95
CA SER A 380 28.42 0.36 -7.68
C SER A 380 27.51 0.45 -8.88
N THR A 381 26.23 0.21 -8.65
CA THR A 381 25.15 0.48 -9.62
C THR A 381 24.43 1.79 -9.33
N GLN A 382 24.83 2.50 -8.26
CA GLN A 382 24.19 3.73 -7.83
C GLN A 382 24.25 4.80 -8.92
N GLY A 383 23.09 5.36 -9.26
CA GLY A 383 22.97 6.45 -10.25
C GLY A 383 23.02 6.00 -11.71
N VAL A 384 23.16 4.70 -12.01
CA VAL A 384 23.12 4.17 -13.38
C VAL A 384 21.70 4.36 -13.95
N ARG A 385 21.62 4.90 -15.16
CA ARG A 385 20.36 5.25 -15.87
C ARG A 385 20.16 4.49 -17.18
N ASN A 386 21.14 3.72 -17.62
CA ASN A 386 21.09 2.89 -18.83
C ASN A 386 21.40 1.44 -18.47
N ILE A 387 20.60 0.50 -18.97
CA ILE A 387 20.75 -0.93 -18.71
C ILE A 387 22.14 -1.47 -19.16
N ASN A 388 22.69 -0.91 -20.23
CA ASN A 388 23.99 -1.33 -20.77
C ASN A 388 25.19 -0.89 -19.90
N GLU A 389 24.99 0.08 -19.02
CA GLU A 389 26.00 0.56 -18.07
C GLU A 389 26.04 -0.27 -16.79
N LEU A 390 25.02 -1.12 -16.55
CA LEU A 390 25.07 -2.05 -15.43
C LEU A 390 26.16 -3.11 -15.64
N PRO A 391 26.83 -3.53 -14.54
CA PRO A 391 27.74 -4.68 -14.60
C PRO A 391 27.06 -5.91 -15.20
N GLU A 392 27.79 -6.70 -15.98
CA GLU A 392 27.24 -7.90 -16.63
C GLU A 392 26.56 -8.85 -15.63
N LYS A 393 27.19 -9.07 -14.46
CA LYS A 393 26.62 -9.92 -13.41
C LYS A 393 25.29 -9.38 -12.88
N ALA A 394 25.14 -8.06 -12.78
CA ALA A 394 23.88 -7.43 -12.38
C ALA A 394 22.79 -7.64 -13.45
N ARG A 395 23.12 -7.46 -14.73
CA ARG A 395 22.19 -7.76 -15.83
C ARG A 395 21.77 -9.22 -15.85
N ASN A 396 22.72 -10.15 -15.68
CA ASN A 396 22.43 -11.59 -15.62
C ASN A 396 21.53 -11.95 -14.43
N TYR A 397 21.71 -11.30 -13.27
CA TYR A 397 20.81 -11.45 -12.13
C TYR A 397 19.39 -10.94 -12.44
N ILE A 398 19.25 -9.75 -13.05
CA ILE A 398 17.97 -9.17 -13.44
C ILE A 398 17.23 -10.09 -14.42
N ILE A 399 17.93 -10.60 -15.45
CA ILE A 399 17.36 -11.55 -16.42
C ILE A 399 16.88 -12.83 -15.71
N ALA A 400 17.69 -13.36 -14.79
CA ALA A 400 17.31 -14.56 -14.05
C ALA A 400 16.12 -14.34 -13.12
N VAL A 401 15.96 -13.15 -12.55
CA VAL A 401 14.76 -12.75 -11.80
C VAL A 401 13.54 -12.70 -12.74
N GLU A 402 13.66 -12.00 -13.87
CA GLU A 402 12.58 -11.87 -14.87
C GLU A 402 12.08 -13.25 -15.33
N ASP A 403 13.01 -14.13 -15.73
CA ASP A 403 12.72 -15.49 -16.19
C ASP A 403 12.02 -16.32 -15.11
N PHE A 404 12.48 -16.22 -13.87
CA PHE A 404 11.92 -17.02 -12.78
C PHE A 404 10.53 -16.55 -12.36
N ILE A 405 10.31 -15.24 -12.24
CA ILE A 405 9.02 -14.69 -11.81
C ILE A 405 7.97 -14.68 -12.92
N GLY A 406 8.40 -14.75 -14.20
CA GLY A 406 7.53 -14.81 -15.37
C GLY A 406 6.81 -13.49 -15.69
N ALA A 407 7.42 -12.35 -15.36
CA ALA A 407 6.93 -11.02 -15.71
C ALA A 407 8.10 -10.10 -16.09
N LYS A 408 7.88 -9.23 -17.08
CA LYS A 408 8.89 -8.28 -17.56
C LYS A 408 9.30 -7.27 -16.49
N ILE A 409 10.59 -6.94 -16.43
CA ILE A 409 11.07 -5.83 -15.64
C ILE A 409 10.95 -4.55 -16.46
N SER A 410 9.95 -3.72 -16.12
CA SER A 410 9.64 -2.48 -16.85
C SER A 410 10.54 -1.30 -16.44
N SER A 411 11.07 -1.32 -15.22
CA SER A 411 12.03 -0.31 -14.75
C SER A 411 12.89 -0.80 -13.60
N ILE A 412 14.06 -0.20 -13.43
CA ILE A 412 15.01 -0.54 -12.37
C ILE A 412 15.44 0.74 -11.66
N SER A 413 15.24 0.81 -10.35
CA SER A 413 15.71 1.91 -9.52
C SER A 413 17.08 1.59 -8.95
N THR A 414 18.05 2.47 -9.20
CA THR A 414 19.46 2.34 -8.83
C THR A 414 19.89 3.29 -7.70
N SER A 415 18.97 4.14 -7.21
CA SER A 415 19.18 4.98 -6.01
C SER A 415 17.83 5.50 -5.49
N PRO A 416 17.79 6.19 -4.33
CA PRO A 416 16.58 6.88 -3.87
C PRO A 416 16.13 8.03 -4.77
N GLU A 417 17.04 8.64 -5.53
CA GLU A 417 16.76 9.80 -6.38
C GLU A 417 15.84 9.43 -7.54
N ARG A 418 14.89 10.33 -7.86
CA ARG A 418 13.88 10.09 -8.89
C ARG A 418 14.49 9.78 -10.26
N GLU A 419 15.51 10.54 -10.65
CA GLU A 419 16.13 10.46 -11.96
C GLU A 419 16.99 9.17 -12.14
N ASP A 420 17.38 8.53 -11.04
CA ASP A 420 18.20 7.32 -11.05
C ASP A 420 17.33 6.07 -11.24
N THR A 421 16.67 6.04 -12.40
CA THR A 421 15.79 4.95 -12.82
C THR A 421 16.07 4.59 -14.28
N ILE A 422 16.38 3.34 -14.51
CA ILE A 422 16.46 2.75 -15.84
C ILE A 422 15.03 2.43 -16.26
N LEU A 423 14.51 3.13 -17.24
CA LEU A 423 13.18 2.89 -17.80
C LEU A 423 13.31 1.99 -19.04
N LEU A 424 12.72 0.80 -18.99
CA LEU A 424 12.68 -0.15 -20.09
C LEU A 424 11.35 -0.09 -20.83
N GLU A 425 10.25 0.07 -20.09
CA GLU A 425 8.89 0.20 -20.64
C GLU A 425 8.10 1.22 -19.83
N ASN A 426 7.32 2.06 -20.52
CA ASN A 426 6.42 2.98 -19.87
C ASN A 426 5.00 2.36 -19.80
N PRO A 427 4.45 2.10 -18.60
CA PRO A 427 3.14 1.46 -18.43
C PRO A 427 1.96 2.18 -19.11
N PHE A 428 2.07 3.49 -19.34
CA PHE A 428 1.02 4.27 -20.01
C PHE A 428 1.07 4.19 -21.55
N ASP A 429 2.18 3.74 -22.12
CA ASP A 429 2.39 3.75 -23.59
C ASP A 429 2.22 2.34 -24.20
N LEU A 430 2.12 1.30 -23.39
CA LEU A 430 1.96 -0.11 -23.80
C LEU A 430 0.55 -0.49 -24.28
#